data_4f736d756a77a9ccae81ffcd41b15bc7
#
_entry.id   4f736d756a77a9ccae81ffcd41b15bc7
#
_cell.length_a   1.000
_cell.length_b   1.000
_cell.length_c   1.000
_cell.angle_alpha   90.00
_cell.angle_beta   90.00
_cell.angle_gamma   90.00
#
_symmetry.space_group_name_H-M   'P 1'
#
loop_
_entity.id
_entity.type
_entity.pdbx_description
1 polymer ?
#
loop_
_entity_poly.entity_id
_entity_poly.type
_entity_poly.pdbx_seq_one_letter_code
_entity_poly.pdbx_strand_id
1 'polypeptide(L)'
;MTDIKSMTKDELKNLMTELGEKPFRAKQIYSWLHEHLVTSYDEMGNIPGKLKEKLKDYPIAALEMVDEQVSAIDGTRKYLFRLSDGNVIESVLMRYKHGNSVCISSQVGCKMGCRFCASTIGGWTRNLLPSEMLDQIYRIQSITGERVSNVVVMGTGEPMDNYDHIVRFVHLLSDENGLNISQRNITVSTCGIVPKIYELAKEKLQITLALSLHAPNDEKRQELMPIAQRYSCLLYTSPSPRDLS
;
A
#
# COMPACT_ATOMS: atom_id res chain seq x y z
N MET A 1 9.08 -16.95 3.56
CA MET A 1 8.35 -17.34 2.33
C MET A 1 7.84 -16.08 1.67
N THR A 2 8.04 -15.95 0.36
CA THR A 2 7.52 -14.81 -0.40
C THR A 2 6.05 -15.05 -0.68
N ASP A 3 5.19 -14.12 -0.29
CA ASP A 3 3.77 -14.17 -0.62
C ASP A 3 3.58 -14.02 -2.13
N ILE A 4 2.81 -14.95 -2.74
CA ILE A 4 2.65 -15.01 -4.20
C ILE A 4 1.98 -13.76 -4.77
N LYS A 5 1.11 -13.10 -4.02
CA LYS A 5 0.42 -11.87 -4.41
C LYS A 5 1.38 -10.66 -4.48
N SER A 6 2.57 -10.75 -3.88
CA SER A 6 3.64 -9.75 -4.01
C SER A 6 4.52 -9.94 -5.24
N MET A 7 4.36 -11.04 -5.99
CA MET A 7 5.19 -11.36 -7.15
C MET A 7 4.75 -10.60 -8.40
N THR A 8 5.74 -10.14 -9.16
CA THR A 8 5.52 -9.61 -10.52
C THR A 8 5.20 -10.73 -11.50
N LYS A 9 4.70 -10.38 -12.68
CA LYS A 9 4.43 -11.37 -13.76
C LYS A 9 5.68 -12.17 -14.17
N ASP A 10 6.85 -11.53 -14.16
CA ASP A 10 8.10 -12.20 -14.52
C ASP A 10 8.59 -13.12 -13.40
N GLU A 11 8.46 -12.71 -12.14
CA GLU A 11 8.74 -13.58 -11.00
C GLU A 11 7.80 -14.81 -10.99
N LEU A 12 6.52 -14.63 -11.30
CA LEU A 12 5.58 -15.75 -11.46
C LEU A 12 5.94 -16.67 -12.64
N LYS A 13 6.44 -16.13 -13.77
CA LYS A 13 6.92 -16.96 -14.89
C LYS A 13 8.13 -17.82 -14.48
N ASN A 14 9.06 -17.23 -13.75
CA ASN A 14 10.21 -17.94 -13.22
C ASN A 14 9.77 -19.06 -12.28
N LEU A 15 8.87 -18.74 -11.34
CA LEU A 15 8.29 -19.73 -10.43
C LEU A 15 7.60 -20.88 -11.20
N MET A 16 6.81 -20.57 -12.24
CA MET A 16 6.20 -21.65 -13.06
C MET A 16 7.25 -22.54 -13.71
N THR A 17 8.33 -21.98 -14.20
CA THR A 17 9.44 -22.74 -14.81
C THR A 17 10.12 -23.63 -13.76
N GLU A 18 10.39 -23.12 -12.56
CA GLU A 18 10.97 -23.86 -11.43
C GLU A 18 10.08 -25.04 -11.01
N LEU A 19 8.77 -24.85 -11.03
CA LEU A 19 7.78 -25.88 -10.72
C LEU A 19 7.54 -26.87 -11.86
N GLY A 20 8.24 -26.71 -13.01
CA GLY A 20 8.08 -27.56 -14.21
C GLY A 20 6.76 -27.32 -14.94
N GLU A 21 6.18 -26.13 -14.82
CA GLU A 21 4.91 -25.74 -15.42
C GLU A 21 5.13 -24.79 -16.62
N LYS A 22 4.11 -24.70 -17.48
CA LYS A 22 4.20 -23.82 -18.66
C LYS A 22 4.11 -22.34 -18.26
N PRO A 23 4.93 -21.43 -18.85
CA PRO A 23 4.97 -20.01 -18.48
C PRO A 23 3.62 -19.26 -18.55
N PHE A 24 2.71 -19.67 -19.44
CA PHE A 24 1.39 -19.04 -19.54
C PHE A 24 0.54 -19.19 -18.26
N ARG A 25 0.83 -20.17 -17.41
CA ARG A 25 0.17 -20.35 -16.11
C ARG A 25 0.40 -19.16 -15.19
N ALA A 26 1.54 -18.48 -15.29
CA ALA A 26 1.81 -17.25 -14.55
C ALA A 26 0.75 -16.17 -14.83
N LYS A 27 0.38 -15.98 -16.11
CA LYS A 27 -0.66 -15.01 -16.46
C LYS A 27 -2.02 -15.38 -15.87
N GLN A 28 -2.37 -16.67 -15.86
CA GLN A 28 -3.63 -17.13 -15.28
C GLN A 28 -3.66 -16.90 -13.76
N ILE A 29 -2.57 -17.26 -13.04
CA ILE A 29 -2.46 -17.05 -11.60
C ILE A 29 -2.50 -15.55 -11.28
N TYR A 30 -1.77 -14.73 -12.04
CA TYR A 30 -1.76 -13.29 -11.86
C TYR A 30 -3.16 -12.67 -11.99
N SER A 31 -3.92 -13.03 -13.01
CA SER A 31 -5.31 -12.58 -13.20
C SER A 31 -6.21 -13.02 -12.04
N TRP A 32 -6.09 -14.27 -11.56
CA TRP A 32 -6.84 -14.71 -10.38
C TRP A 32 -6.55 -13.87 -9.13
N LEU A 33 -5.27 -13.55 -8.88
CA LEU A 33 -4.85 -12.81 -7.70
C LEU A 33 -5.22 -11.32 -7.76
N HIS A 34 -5.05 -10.68 -8.93
CA HIS A 34 -5.08 -9.21 -9.04
C HIS A 34 -6.28 -8.64 -9.80
N GLU A 35 -7.04 -9.47 -10.52
CA GLU A 35 -8.26 -9.09 -11.24
C GLU A 35 -9.49 -9.72 -10.57
N HIS A 36 -9.45 -11.02 -10.28
CA HIS A 36 -10.55 -11.75 -9.61
C HIS A 36 -10.48 -11.68 -8.08
N LEU A 37 -9.37 -11.18 -7.50
CA LEU A 37 -9.16 -10.89 -6.09
C LEU A 37 -9.37 -12.10 -5.17
N VAL A 38 -9.02 -13.29 -5.64
CA VAL A 38 -9.18 -14.54 -4.87
C VAL A 38 -8.32 -14.56 -3.62
N THR A 39 -8.78 -15.29 -2.62
CA THR A 39 -8.10 -15.45 -1.32
C THR A 39 -7.54 -16.86 -1.13
N SER A 40 -7.92 -17.78 -1.99
CA SER A 40 -7.43 -19.16 -1.96
C SER A 40 -7.20 -19.73 -3.36
N TYR A 41 -6.33 -20.74 -3.46
CA TYR A 41 -6.11 -21.46 -4.70
C TYR A 41 -7.33 -22.27 -5.16
N ASP A 42 -8.23 -22.62 -4.25
CA ASP A 42 -9.44 -23.40 -4.57
C ASP A 42 -10.40 -22.62 -5.47
N GLU A 43 -10.43 -21.29 -5.35
CA GLU A 43 -11.22 -20.39 -6.18
C GLU A 43 -10.73 -20.34 -7.65
N MET A 44 -9.50 -20.77 -7.94
CA MET A 44 -8.89 -20.69 -9.27
C MET A 44 -9.36 -21.84 -10.18
N GLY A 45 -10.54 -21.70 -10.79
CA GLY A 45 -11.22 -22.80 -11.52
C GLY A 45 -10.45 -23.42 -12.70
N ASN A 46 -9.59 -22.65 -13.38
CA ASN A 46 -8.82 -23.11 -14.55
C ASN A 46 -7.38 -23.53 -14.23
N ILE A 47 -7.00 -23.57 -12.96
CA ILE A 47 -5.68 -24.03 -12.50
C ILE A 47 -5.78 -25.51 -12.14
N PRO A 48 -4.92 -26.39 -12.72
CA PRO A 48 -4.93 -27.82 -12.40
C PRO A 48 -4.64 -28.09 -10.93
N GLY A 49 -5.33 -29.10 -10.35
CA GLY A 49 -5.15 -29.49 -8.95
C GLY A 49 -3.70 -29.79 -8.58
N LYS A 50 -2.94 -30.46 -9.45
CA LYS A 50 -1.50 -30.74 -9.23
C LYS A 50 -0.67 -29.47 -9.09
N LEU A 51 -1.01 -28.39 -9.83
CA LEU A 51 -0.32 -27.11 -9.68
C LEU A 51 -0.74 -26.41 -8.41
N LYS A 52 -2.03 -26.44 -8.05
CA LYS A 52 -2.52 -25.90 -6.77
C LYS A 52 -1.78 -26.54 -5.58
N GLU A 53 -1.53 -27.85 -5.60
CA GLU A 53 -0.76 -28.53 -4.54
C GLU A 53 0.67 -27.99 -4.45
N LYS A 54 1.36 -27.80 -5.58
CA LYS A 54 2.72 -27.23 -5.61
C LYS A 54 2.75 -25.78 -5.11
N LEU A 55 1.65 -25.04 -5.29
CA LEU A 55 1.55 -23.64 -4.88
C LEU A 55 1.23 -23.45 -3.39
N LYS A 56 0.89 -24.52 -2.65
CA LYS A 56 0.60 -24.43 -1.20
C LYS A 56 1.78 -23.90 -0.37
N ASP A 57 3.01 -24.06 -0.87
CA ASP A 57 4.20 -23.52 -0.22
C ASP A 57 4.35 -21.99 -0.40
N TYR A 58 3.50 -21.38 -1.24
CA TYR A 58 3.48 -19.95 -1.53
C TYR A 58 2.16 -19.35 -1.03
N PRO A 59 2.13 -18.76 0.17
CA PRO A 59 0.88 -18.25 0.76
C PRO A 59 0.27 -17.13 -0.08
N ILE A 60 -1.05 -17.02 -0.06
CA ILE A 60 -1.80 -15.87 -0.57
C ILE A 60 -2.14 -14.99 0.63
N ALA A 61 -1.64 -13.75 0.69
CA ALA A 61 -2.08 -12.81 1.70
C ALA A 61 -3.60 -12.61 1.58
N ALA A 62 -4.29 -12.81 2.68
CA ALA A 62 -5.73 -12.59 2.79
C ALA A 62 -6.02 -11.94 4.14
N LEU A 63 -6.40 -10.66 4.10
CA LEU A 63 -6.74 -9.91 5.29
C LEU A 63 -8.14 -10.31 5.78
N GLU A 64 -8.26 -10.51 7.09
CA GLU A 64 -9.54 -10.76 7.74
C GLU A 64 -10.13 -9.43 8.24
N MET A 65 -11.36 -9.12 7.85
CA MET A 65 -12.06 -7.96 8.42
C MET A 65 -12.48 -8.27 9.85
N VAL A 66 -11.98 -7.49 10.80
CA VAL A 66 -12.25 -7.63 12.23
C VAL A 66 -13.38 -6.73 12.67
N ASP A 67 -13.40 -5.50 12.16
CA ASP A 67 -14.39 -4.48 12.53
C ASP A 67 -14.62 -3.50 11.37
N GLU A 68 -15.81 -2.90 11.33
CA GLU A 68 -16.19 -1.84 10.40
C GLU A 68 -16.92 -0.73 11.17
N GLN A 69 -16.48 0.50 10.98
CA GLN A 69 -17.15 1.69 11.50
C GLN A 69 -17.63 2.56 10.34
N VAL A 70 -18.92 2.92 10.36
CA VAL A 70 -19.56 3.70 9.29
C VAL A 70 -19.97 5.06 9.85
N SER A 71 -19.48 6.12 9.21
CA SER A 71 -19.87 7.49 9.53
C SER A 71 -21.34 7.73 9.12
N ALA A 72 -22.14 8.20 10.07
CA ALA A 72 -23.54 8.58 9.82
C ALA A 72 -23.66 9.91 9.03
N ILE A 73 -22.56 10.69 8.93
CA ILE A 73 -22.56 12.01 8.30
C ILE A 73 -22.35 11.90 6.79
N ASP A 74 -21.37 11.12 6.35
CA ASP A 74 -20.91 11.09 4.96
C ASP A 74 -20.73 9.68 4.39
N GLY A 75 -21.04 8.64 5.18
CA GLY A 75 -20.91 7.25 4.77
C GLY A 75 -19.47 6.76 4.64
N THR A 76 -18.47 7.53 5.10
CA THR A 76 -17.07 7.08 5.21
C THR A 76 -17.01 5.81 6.05
N ARG A 77 -16.22 4.83 5.61
CA ARG A 77 -16.08 3.54 6.30
C ARG A 77 -14.64 3.33 6.71
N LYS A 78 -14.42 3.07 7.99
CA LYS A 78 -13.13 2.63 8.54
C LYS A 78 -13.17 1.14 8.81
N TYR A 79 -12.21 0.42 8.27
CA TYR A 79 -12.05 -1.01 8.43
C TYR A 79 -10.85 -1.32 9.31
N LEU A 80 -11.00 -2.32 10.17
CA LEU A 80 -9.89 -2.98 10.85
C LEU A 80 -9.64 -4.33 10.20
N PHE A 81 -8.45 -4.52 9.69
CA PHE A 81 -8.01 -5.77 9.08
C PHE A 81 -6.94 -6.47 9.91
N ARG A 82 -7.14 -7.76 10.14
CA ARG A 82 -6.15 -8.63 10.78
C ARG A 82 -5.24 -9.25 9.73
N LEU A 83 -3.94 -9.16 9.98
CA LEU A 83 -2.88 -9.79 9.22
C LEU A 83 -2.67 -11.25 9.67
N SER A 84 -1.96 -12.05 8.86
CA SER A 84 -1.69 -13.46 9.15
C SER A 84 -0.89 -13.70 10.44
N ASP A 85 -0.13 -12.70 10.89
CA ASP A 85 0.63 -12.73 12.14
C ASP A 85 -0.16 -12.22 13.36
N GLY A 86 -1.45 -11.92 13.19
CA GLY A 86 -2.34 -11.46 14.24
C GLY A 86 -2.33 -9.93 14.46
N ASN A 87 -1.41 -9.20 13.86
CA ASN A 87 -1.43 -7.74 13.92
C ASN A 87 -2.67 -7.17 13.20
N VAL A 88 -3.11 -5.98 13.63
CA VAL A 88 -4.28 -5.29 13.06
C VAL A 88 -3.86 -3.97 12.46
N ILE A 89 -4.41 -3.65 11.29
CA ILE A 89 -4.18 -2.40 10.57
C ILE A 89 -5.51 -1.74 10.20
N GLU A 90 -5.46 -0.43 9.95
CA GLU A 90 -6.64 0.35 9.55
C GLU A 90 -6.59 0.69 8.07
N SER A 91 -7.80 0.72 7.46
CA SER A 91 -8.02 1.28 6.12
C SER A 91 -9.32 2.07 6.10
N VAL A 92 -9.41 3.11 5.28
CA VAL A 92 -10.58 3.97 5.21
C VAL A 92 -11.07 4.11 3.77
N LEU A 93 -12.36 3.81 3.55
CA LEU A 93 -13.04 4.07 2.29
C LEU A 93 -13.80 5.39 2.39
N MET A 94 -13.50 6.29 1.46
CA MET A 94 -14.14 7.59 1.30
C MET A 94 -14.79 7.66 -0.08
N ARG A 95 -16.05 8.07 -0.14
CA ARG A 95 -16.81 8.21 -1.39
C ARG A 95 -16.83 9.65 -1.84
N TYR A 96 -16.33 9.91 -3.05
CA TYR A 96 -16.36 11.23 -3.67
C TYR A 96 -17.09 11.19 -5.01
N LYS A 97 -17.54 12.35 -5.50
CA LYS A 97 -18.17 12.46 -6.83
C LYS A 97 -17.26 12.02 -7.97
N HIS A 98 -15.94 12.10 -7.78
CA HIS A 98 -14.93 11.70 -8.77
C HIS A 98 -14.44 10.25 -8.61
N GLY A 99 -15.06 9.49 -7.73
CA GLY A 99 -14.75 8.08 -7.49
C GLY A 99 -14.36 7.77 -6.04
N ASN A 100 -14.32 6.49 -5.71
CA ASN A 100 -13.99 6.01 -4.38
C ASN A 100 -12.49 6.10 -4.14
N SER A 101 -12.11 6.65 -2.99
CA SER A 101 -10.73 6.73 -2.51
C SER A 101 -10.53 5.83 -1.31
N VAL A 102 -9.44 5.07 -1.30
CA VAL A 102 -9.07 4.24 -0.15
C VAL A 102 -7.76 4.76 0.45
N CYS A 103 -7.81 5.04 1.76
CA CYS A 103 -6.62 5.29 2.56
C CYS A 103 -6.11 3.97 3.13
N ILE A 104 -4.86 3.63 2.87
CA ILE A 104 -4.24 2.38 3.31
C ILE A 104 -3.06 2.61 4.25
N SER A 105 -2.81 1.62 5.10
CA SER A 105 -1.61 1.53 5.96
C SER A 105 -0.43 0.93 5.19
N SER A 106 0.79 1.32 5.54
CA SER A 106 2.06 0.83 4.97
C SER A 106 2.93 0.06 5.96
N GLN A 107 2.64 0.16 7.25
CA GLN A 107 3.37 -0.51 8.33
C GLN A 107 2.40 -0.94 9.44
N VAL A 108 2.85 -1.84 10.31
CA VAL A 108 2.24 -2.11 11.60
C VAL A 108 2.94 -1.21 12.62
N GLY A 109 2.23 -0.16 13.06
CA GLY A 109 2.81 0.91 13.87
C GLY A 109 3.74 1.83 13.07
N CYS A 110 4.43 2.75 13.76
CA CYS A 110 5.33 3.72 13.12
C CYS A 110 6.44 4.15 14.09
N LYS A 111 7.69 4.18 13.62
CA LYS A 111 8.84 4.58 14.45
C LYS A 111 9.20 6.06 14.35
N MET A 112 8.47 6.86 13.55
CA MET A 112 8.83 8.25 13.29
C MET A 112 8.64 9.16 14.50
N GLY A 113 7.79 8.79 15.46
CA GLY A 113 7.64 9.50 16.74
C GLY A 113 6.95 10.87 16.65
N CYS A 114 6.18 11.13 15.58
CA CYS A 114 5.44 12.39 15.44
C CYS A 114 4.47 12.56 16.62
N ARG A 115 4.59 13.67 17.37
CA ARG A 115 3.90 13.86 18.66
C ARG A 115 2.37 13.93 18.56
N PHE A 116 1.85 14.27 17.39
CA PHE A 116 0.41 14.35 17.12
C PHE A 116 -0.20 13.07 16.53
N CYS A 117 0.61 12.05 16.22
CA CYS A 117 0.18 10.88 15.45
C CYS A 117 -0.05 9.67 16.36
N ALA A 118 -1.28 9.12 16.34
CA ALA A 118 -1.63 7.92 17.09
C ALA A 118 -0.86 6.68 16.65
N SER A 119 -0.43 6.60 15.39
CA SER A 119 0.33 5.46 14.85
C SER A 119 1.68 5.22 15.55
N THR A 120 2.16 6.16 16.34
CA THR A 120 3.43 6.04 17.07
C THR A 120 3.28 5.50 18.48
N ILE A 121 2.05 5.48 19.03
CA ILE A 121 1.77 5.12 20.45
C ILE A 121 2.21 3.69 20.75
N GLY A 122 1.90 2.75 19.86
CA GLY A 122 2.28 1.33 19.98
C GLY A 122 3.68 1.00 19.47
N GLY A 123 4.46 2.00 19.04
CA GLY A 123 5.74 1.79 18.40
C GLY A 123 5.62 1.22 16.98
N TRP A 124 6.70 0.61 16.50
CA TRP A 124 6.77 -0.03 15.19
C TRP A 124 7.04 -1.53 15.35
N THR A 125 6.27 -2.34 14.63
CA THR A 125 6.43 -3.80 14.62
C THR A 125 7.14 -4.25 13.35
N ARG A 126 6.57 -3.94 12.17
CA ARG A 126 7.14 -4.31 10.88
C ARG A 126 6.56 -3.53 9.70
N ASN A 127 7.23 -3.63 8.59
CA ASN A 127 6.73 -3.18 7.31
C ASN A 127 5.63 -4.12 6.79
N LEU A 128 4.65 -3.57 6.08
CA LEU A 128 3.70 -4.38 5.33
C LEU A 128 4.33 -4.85 4.01
N LEU A 129 3.96 -6.07 3.61
CA LEU A 129 4.31 -6.59 2.29
C LEU A 129 3.48 -5.89 1.19
N PRO A 130 3.94 -5.88 -0.07
CA PRO A 130 3.13 -5.37 -1.19
C PRO A 130 1.75 -6.02 -1.27
N SER A 131 1.67 -7.33 -1.07
CA SER A 131 0.41 -8.09 -1.02
C SER A 131 -0.54 -7.62 0.08
N GLU A 132 -0.03 -7.31 1.28
CA GLU A 132 -0.84 -6.83 2.40
C GLU A 132 -1.37 -5.41 2.15
N MET A 133 -0.59 -4.58 1.46
CA MET A 133 -1.05 -3.25 1.03
C MET A 133 -2.12 -3.34 -0.08
N LEU A 134 -1.93 -4.22 -1.07
CA LEU A 134 -2.91 -4.50 -2.12
C LEU A 134 -4.20 -5.07 -1.54
N ASP A 135 -4.09 -5.99 -0.59
CA ASP A 135 -5.25 -6.70 -0.06
C ASP A 135 -6.19 -5.80 0.75
N GLN A 136 -5.71 -4.70 1.34
CA GLN A 136 -6.58 -3.68 1.93
C GLN A 136 -7.58 -3.15 0.89
N ILE A 137 -7.12 -2.87 -0.33
CA ILE A 137 -7.95 -2.38 -1.43
C ILE A 137 -8.85 -3.50 -1.95
N TYR A 138 -8.31 -4.69 -2.15
CA TYR A 138 -9.02 -5.86 -2.67
C TYR A 138 -10.17 -6.27 -1.75
N ARG A 139 -9.91 -6.32 -0.44
CA ARG A 139 -10.95 -6.64 0.56
C ARG A 139 -12.07 -5.60 0.56
N ILE A 140 -11.73 -4.30 0.53
CA ILE A 140 -12.71 -3.23 0.47
C ILE A 140 -13.57 -3.35 -0.81
N GLN A 141 -12.98 -3.59 -1.98
CA GLN A 141 -13.72 -3.83 -3.21
C GLN A 141 -14.63 -5.06 -3.12
N SER A 142 -14.13 -6.16 -2.56
CA SER A 142 -14.90 -7.40 -2.42
C SER A 142 -16.07 -7.25 -1.45
N ILE A 143 -15.87 -6.52 -0.33
CA ILE A 143 -16.90 -6.30 0.69
C ILE A 143 -17.99 -5.36 0.16
N THR A 144 -17.62 -4.30 -0.55
CA THR A 144 -18.55 -3.26 -0.97
C THR A 144 -19.16 -3.49 -2.35
N GLY A 145 -18.51 -4.30 -3.19
CA GLY A 145 -18.85 -4.43 -4.62
C GLY A 145 -18.52 -3.16 -5.44
N GLU A 146 -17.84 -2.18 -4.84
CA GLU A 146 -17.56 -0.89 -5.44
C GLU A 146 -16.11 -0.81 -5.93
N ARG A 147 -15.91 -0.26 -7.15
CA ARG A 147 -14.56 -0.02 -7.67
C ARG A 147 -13.85 1.08 -6.88
N VAL A 148 -12.61 0.83 -6.49
CA VAL A 148 -11.69 1.84 -5.98
C VAL A 148 -11.00 2.54 -7.16
N SER A 149 -11.02 3.86 -7.16
CA SER A 149 -10.45 4.70 -8.24
C SER A 149 -9.17 5.40 -7.82
N ASN A 150 -9.04 5.72 -6.53
CA ASN A 150 -7.92 6.48 -5.98
C ASN A 150 -7.40 5.80 -4.73
N VAL A 151 -6.09 5.87 -4.52
CA VAL A 151 -5.44 5.29 -3.34
C VAL A 151 -4.52 6.32 -2.70
N VAL A 152 -4.65 6.49 -1.39
CA VAL A 152 -3.74 7.33 -0.61
C VAL A 152 -3.03 6.48 0.44
N VAL A 153 -1.71 6.47 0.44
CA VAL A 153 -0.90 5.78 1.44
C VAL A 153 -0.62 6.77 2.57
N MET A 154 -1.66 6.94 3.42
CA MET A 154 -1.71 7.94 4.51
C MET A 154 -2.26 7.35 5.82
N GLY A 155 -2.38 6.02 5.91
CA GLY A 155 -2.75 5.30 7.10
C GLY A 155 -1.59 5.14 8.07
N THR A 156 -1.53 4.01 8.77
CA THR A 156 -0.46 3.72 9.71
C THR A 156 0.87 3.45 9.01
N GLY A 157 1.93 4.12 9.48
CA GLY A 157 3.29 3.92 9.00
C GLY A 157 3.88 5.11 8.24
N GLU A 158 5.18 5.02 7.96
CA GLU A 158 5.91 5.93 7.07
C GLU A 158 6.25 5.17 5.77
N PRO A 159 5.62 5.52 4.64
CA PRO A 159 5.82 4.79 3.39
C PRO A 159 7.28 4.79 2.90
N MET A 160 8.01 5.89 3.11
CA MET A 160 9.42 5.97 2.69
C MET A 160 10.34 5.11 3.56
N ASP A 161 9.92 4.68 4.73
CA ASP A 161 10.62 3.68 5.55
C ASP A 161 10.33 2.24 5.09
N ASN A 162 9.27 2.05 4.30
CA ASN A 162 8.91 0.79 3.62
C ASN A 162 9.13 0.89 2.08
N TYR A 163 10.16 1.59 1.66
CA TYR A 163 10.38 2.08 0.31
C TYR A 163 10.24 1.01 -0.80
N ASP A 164 11.00 -0.09 -0.69
CA ASP A 164 11.03 -1.12 -1.74
C ASP A 164 9.66 -1.77 -1.94
N HIS A 165 8.92 -2.00 -0.84
CA HIS A 165 7.57 -2.53 -0.92
C HIS A 165 6.58 -1.50 -1.48
N ILE A 166 6.74 -0.22 -1.18
CA ILE A 166 5.90 0.85 -1.75
C ILE A 166 6.09 0.94 -3.28
N VAL A 167 7.32 0.94 -3.75
CA VAL A 167 7.61 0.97 -5.20
C VAL A 167 6.98 -0.25 -5.89
N ARG A 168 7.18 -1.44 -5.34
CA ARG A 168 6.57 -2.67 -5.84
C ARG A 168 5.05 -2.63 -5.81
N PHE A 169 4.46 -2.16 -4.72
CA PHE A 169 3.01 -1.98 -4.58
C PHE A 169 2.45 -1.06 -5.67
N VAL A 170 3.09 0.08 -5.94
CA VAL A 170 2.65 1.01 -7.00
C VAL A 170 2.66 0.32 -8.36
N HIS A 171 3.71 -0.43 -8.69
CA HIS A 171 3.78 -1.18 -9.95
C HIS A 171 2.67 -2.24 -10.08
N LEU A 172 2.46 -3.04 -9.04
CA LEU A 172 1.42 -4.09 -9.04
C LEU A 172 0.01 -3.49 -9.12
N LEU A 173 -0.26 -2.40 -8.38
CA LEU A 173 -1.56 -1.74 -8.37
C LEU A 173 -1.90 -1.09 -9.71
N SER A 174 -0.90 -0.56 -10.41
CA SER A 174 -1.07 0.09 -11.71
C SER A 174 -0.91 -0.85 -12.91
N ASP A 175 -0.63 -2.13 -12.69
CA ASP A 175 -0.50 -3.10 -13.76
C ASP A 175 -1.82 -3.28 -14.52
N GLU A 176 -1.75 -3.26 -15.86
CA GLU A 176 -2.91 -3.38 -16.76
C GLU A 176 -3.67 -4.70 -16.63
N ASN A 177 -3.00 -5.76 -16.14
CA ASN A 177 -3.59 -7.09 -15.90
C ASN A 177 -4.01 -7.30 -14.43
N GLY A 178 -4.13 -6.23 -13.65
CA GLY A 178 -4.64 -6.21 -12.29
C GLY A 178 -5.76 -5.18 -12.15
N LEU A 179 -5.81 -4.46 -11.02
CA LEU A 179 -6.82 -3.40 -10.82
C LEU A 179 -6.67 -2.23 -11.77
N ASN A 180 -5.50 -2.07 -12.38
CA ASN A 180 -5.21 -1.02 -13.36
C ASN A 180 -5.59 0.38 -12.85
N ILE A 181 -5.18 0.70 -11.61
CA ILE A 181 -5.34 2.04 -11.06
C ILE A 181 -4.22 2.91 -11.59
N SER A 182 -4.58 3.99 -12.29
CA SER A 182 -3.58 4.92 -12.83
C SER A 182 -2.65 5.42 -11.72
N GLN A 183 -1.34 5.46 -11.98
CA GLN A 183 -0.37 6.00 -11.03
C GLN A 183 -0.70 7.43 -10.60
N ARG A 184 -1.33 8.25 -11.46
CA ARG A 184 -1.79 9.61 -11.13
C ARG A 184 -2.86 9.64 -10.05
N ASN A 185 -3.53 8.53 -9.82
CA ASN A 185 -4.55 8.36 -8.78
C ASN A 185 -3.99 7.72 -7.52
N ILE A 186 -2.66 7.61 -7.42
CA ILE A 186 -1.96 7.10 -6.23
C ILE A 186 -1.21 8.25 -5.58
N THR A 187 -1.50 8.50 -4.31
CA THR A 187 -0.77 9.49 -3.51
C THR A 187 -0.03 8.78 -2.40
N VAL A 188 1.27 9.05 -2.27
CA VAL A 188 2.10 8.54 -1.19
C VAL A 188 2.50 9.72 -0.31
N SER A 189 2.17 9.64 0.98
CA SER A 189 2.58 10.67 1.96
C SER A 189 3.91 10.29 2.62
N THR A 190 4.67 11.28 3.03
CA THR A 190 5.90 11.06 3.81
C THR A 190 6.11 12.18 4.83
N CYS A 191 6.70 11.83 5.96
CA CYS A 191 7.20 12.80 6.94
C CYS A 191 8.51 13.48 6.50
N GLY A 192 9.09 13.08 5.35
CA GLY A 192 10.27 13.72 4.78
C GLY A 192 11.59 12.98 5.02
N ILE A 193 11.64 11.68 4.71
CA ILE A 193 12.90 10.92 4.64
C ILE A 193 13.60 11.29 3.32
N VAL A 194 14.36 12.40 3.35
CA VAL A 194 14.93 13.07 2.16
C VAL A 194 15.69 12.13 1.21
N PRO A 195 16.59 11.25 1.67
CA PRO A 195 17.29 10.33 0.75
C PRO A 195 16.33 9.46 -0.06
N LYS A 196 15.24 8.99 0.56
CA LYS A 196 14.22 8.16 -0.12
C LYS A 196 13.36 8.96 -1.10
N ILE A 197 13.15 10.23 -0.85
CA ILE A 197 12.48 11.12 -1.82
C ILE A 197 13.33 11.25 -3.09
N TYR A 198 14.65 11.41 -2.96
CA TYR A 198 15.56 11.45 -4.12
C TYR A 198 15.65 10.10 -4.84
N GLU A 199 15.60 8.98 -4.12
CA GLU A 199 15.51 7.65 -4.74
C GLU A 199 14.21 7.51 -5.53
N LEU A 200 13.06 7.90 -4.94
CA LEU A 200 11.75 7.85 -5.58
C LEU A 200 11.70 8.69 -6.87
N ALA A 201 12.38 9.84 -6.90
CA ALA A 201 12.45 10.67 -8.09
C ALA A 201 13.14 9.96 -9.28
N LYS A 202 14.01 8.98 -9.02
CA LYS A 202 14.68 8.18 -10.05
C LYS A 202 13.80 7.08 -10.63
N GLU A 203 12.79 6.61 -9.89
CA GLU A 203 11.85 5.57 -10.31
C GLU A 203 10.93 6.01 -11.46
N LYS A 204 10.86 7.31 -11.76
CA LYS A 204 10.02 7.91 -12.81
C LYS A 204 8.53 7.54 -12.70
N LEU A 205 8.06 7.25 -11.49
CA LEU A 205 6.64 6.99 -11.21
C LEU A 205 5.82 8.28 -11.39
N GLN A 206 4.58 8.14 -11.85
CA GLN A 206 3.66 9.28 -12.05
C GLN A 206 2.72 9.46 -10.84
N ILE A 207 3.15 9.06 -9.65
CA ILE A 207 2.39 9.23 -8.42
C ILE A 207 2.46 10.66 -7.89
N THR A 208 1.53 11.02 -7.02
CA THR A 208 1.63 12.24 -6.20
C THR A 208 2.41 11.94 -4.93
N LEU A 209 3.46 12.70 -4.67
CA LEU A 209 4.14 12.68 -3.37
C LEU A 209 3.60 13.84 -2.51
N ALA A 210 3.04 13.51 -1.36
CA ALA A 210 2.54 14.49 -0.39
C ALA A 210 3.51 14.59 0.79
N LEU A 211 4.01 15.79 1.07
CA LEU A 211 4.87 16.03 2.21
C LEU A 211 4.06 16.47 3.43
N SER A 212 4.20 15.75 4.53
CA SER A 212 3.68 16.12 5.85
C SER A 212 4.54 17.22 6.48
N LEU A 213 4.25 18.47 6.14
CA LEU A 213 5.03 19.64 6.60
C LEU A 213 4.71 20.02 8.04
N HIS A 214 3.43 20.19 8.38
CA HIS A 214 2.84 20.46 9.69
C HIS A 214 3.34 21.69 10.45
N ALA A 215 4.34 22.41 9.98
CA ALA A 215 4.85 23.63 10.61
C ALA A 215 5.45 24.58 9.56
N PRO A 216 5.42 25.90 9.79
CA PRO A 216 5.90 26.89 8.83
C PRO A 216 7.43 27.02 8.79
N ASN A 217 8.14 26.49 9.78
CA ASN A 217 9.61 26.55 9.90
C ASN A 217 10.16 25.32 10.60
N ASP A 218 11.48 25.14 10.52
CA ASP A 218 12.16 23.98 11.10
C ASP A 218 12.08 23.92 12.61
N GLU A 219 12.16 25.04 13.30
CA GLU A 219 12.10 25.11 14.77
C GLU A 219 10.82 24.47 15.29
N LYS A 220 9.66 24.95 14.82
CA LYS A 220 8.35 24.38 15.21
C LYS A 220 8.16 22.96 14.70
N ARG A 221 8.71 22.66 13.51
CA ARG A 221 8.60 21.32 12.94
C ARG A 221 9.37 20.28 13.77
N GLN A 222 10.55 20.63 14.28
CA GLN A 222 11.35 19.75 15.13
C GLN A 222 10.66 19.42 16.46
N GLU A 223 9.83 20.33 16.99
CA GLU A 223 9.03 20.07 18.18
C GLU A 223 7.96 19.00 17.94
N LEU A 224 7.37 18.95 16.74
CA LEU A 224 6.26 18.06 16.39
C LEU A 224 6.73 16.75 15.76
N MET A 225 7.79 16.80 14.98
CA MET A 225 8.27 15.71 14.12
C MET A 225 9.77 15.48 14.32
N PRO A 226 10.19 14.42 15.03
CA PRO A 226 11.61 14.15 15.28
C PRO A 226 12.47 14.04 14.02
N ILE A 227 11.90 13.61 12.90
CA ILE A 227 12.59 13.51 11.61
C ILE A 227 13.15 14.88 11.14
N ALA A 228 12.52 15.98 11.53
CA ALA A 228 12.96 17.33 11.18
C ALA A 228 14.29 17.73 11.84
N GLN A 229 14.70 17.05 12.90
CA GLN A 229 16.04 17.21 13.48
C GLN A 229 17.14 16.70 12.53
N ARG A 230 16.79 15.72 11.67
CA ARG A 230 17.71 15.12 10.72
C ARG A 230 17.63 15.77 9.34
N TYR A 231 16.44 16.21 8.93
CA TYR A 231 16.20 16.79 7.61
C TYR A 231 15.41 18.09 7.74
N SER A 232 16.07 19.20 7.39
CA SER A 232 15.42 20.53 7.30
C SER A 232 14.34 20.54 6.23
N CYS A 233 13.30 21.32 6.45
CA CYS A 233 12.24 21.50 5.45
C CYS A 233 12.73 22.14 4.15
N LEU A 234 13.81 22.91 4.20
CA LEU A 234 14.43 23.51 3.02
C LEU A 234 15.05 22.50 2.05
N LEU A 235 15.32 21.27 2.49
CA LEU A 235 15.88 20.22 1.61
C LEU A 235 14.89 19.70 0.57
N TYR A 236 13.59 19.91 0.75
CA TYR A 236 12.53 19.37 -0.12
C TYR A 236 11.42 20.37 -0.44
N THR A 237 11.50 21.59 0.05
CA THR A 237 10.56 22.68 -0.30
C THR A 237 11.18 23.61 -1.33
N SER A 238 10.41 23.98 -2.34
CA SER A 238 10.73 25.12 -3.18
C SER A 238 10.22 26.41 -2.52
N PRO A 239 10.88 27.55 -2.74
CA PRO A 239 10.32 28.83 -2.32
C PRO A 239 8.91 29.00 -2.87
N SER A 240 7.97 29.29 -2.00
CA SER A 240 6.61 29.67 -2.42
C SER A 240 6.66 31.05 -3.08
N PRO A 241 5.78 31.36 -4.05
CA PRO A 241 5.64 32.74 -4.57
C PRO A 241 5.41 33.78 -3.46
N ARG A 242 4.90 33.36 -2.28
CA ARG A 242 4.72 34.23 -1.11
C ARG A 242 6.04 34.51 -0.36
N ASP A 243 7.05 33.66 -0.52
CA ASP A 243 8.35 33.82 0.13
C ASP A 243 9.28 34.73 -0.70
N LEU A 244 8.86 35.09 -1.92
CA LEU A 244 9.58 35.94 -2.85
C LEU A 244 9.06 37.40 -2.89
N SER A 245 8.10 37.73 -2.02
CA SER A 245 7.48 39.08 -1.95
C SER A 245 8.06 39.90 -0.80
#